data_6da4165c8f67311eb49bfe768c9fa06a
#
_entry.id   6da4165c8f67311eb49bfe768c9fa06a
#
_cell.length_a   1.000
_cell.length_b   1.000
_cell.length_c   1.000
_cell.angle_alpha   90.00
_cell.angle_beta   90.00
_cell.angle_gamma   90.00
#
_symmetry.space_group_name_H-M   'P 1'
#
loop_
_entity.id
_entity.type
_entity.pdbx_description
1 polymer ?
#
loop_
_entity_poly.entity_id
_entity_poly.type
_entity_poly.pdbx_seq_one_letter_code
_entity_poly.pdbx_strand_id
1 'polypeptide(L)'
;MRESKLSRKTNETDIELKINLDGSGNSDINTGIAFFDHMLNSFAKHGSFDLMIKAHGDLTVDDHHTVEDVGITLGSAIVKALGDKKGIERFADASVPMDEALALAAVDISGRSFLVFNAKFANPNIGGLTSQNVQHFFESLIANAGINAHLDVTGENDHHKAEALFKAFGIALKRSAKVTGSGIPSTKGVL
;
A
#
# COMPACT_ATOMS: atom_id res chain seq x y z
N MET A 1 4.53 19.64 -4.63
CA MET A 1 3.45 18.61 -4.54
C MET A 1 4.05 17.31 -5.03
N ARG A 2 4.05 16.28 -4.18
CA ARG A 2 4.65 14.97 -4.49
C ARG A 2 3.56 14.07 -5.06
N GLU A 3 3.37 14.17 -6.37
CA GLU A 3 2.36 13.40 -7.09
C GLU A 3 2.95 12.64 -8.28
N SER A 4 2.31 11.56 -8.65
CA SER A 4 2.63 10.83 -9.86
C SER A 4 1.37 10.26 -10.51
N LYS A 5 1.41 10.12 -11.83
CA LYS A 5 0.43 9.38 -12.62
C LYS A 5 1.17 8.32 -13.42
N LEU A 6 0.67 7.09 -13.37
CA LEU A 6 1.19 5.95 -14.12
C LEU A 6 0.04 5.20 -14.79
N SER A 7 0.35 4.54 -15.88
CA SER A 7 -0.48 3.51 -16.47
C SER A 7 0.34 2.25 -16.71
N ARG A 8 -0.30 1.08 -16.53
CA ARG A 8 0.27 -0.23 -16.79
C ARG A 8 -0.73 -1.04 -17.58
N LYS A 9 -0.29 -1.56 -18.72
CA LYS A 9 -1.09 -2.40 -19.59
C LYS A 9 -0.35 -3.68 -19.89
N THR A 10 -0.99 -4.80 -19.66
CA THR A 10 -0.56 -6.15 -20.01
C THR A 10 -1.61 -6.81 -20.89
N ASN A 11 -1.50 -8.10 -21.15
CA ASN A 11 -2.58 -8.86 -21.78
C ASN A 11 -3.71 -9.20 -20.81
N GLU A 12 -3.46 -9.07 -19.50
CA GLU A 12 -4.35 -9.49 -18.42
C GLU A 12 -5.01 -8.30 -17.73
N THR A 13 -4.33 -7.14 -17.70
CA THR A 13 -4.80 -5.96 -16.98
C THR A 13 -4.59 -4.66 -17.76
N ASP A 14 -5.44 -3.66 -17.49
CA ASP A 14 -5.28 -2.27 -17.93
C ASP A 14 -5.55 -1.34 -16.75
N ILE A 15 -4.49 -0.64 -16.28
CA ILE A 15 -4.51 0.13 -15.03
C ILE A 15 -4.10 1.57 -15.28
N GLU A 16 -4.92 2.50 -14.80
CA GLU A 16 -4.54 3.90 -14.62
C GLU A 16 -4.52 4.22 -13.12
N LEU A 17 -3.43 4.85 -12.66
CA LEU A 17 -3.25 5.19 -11.25
C LEU A 17 -2.66 6.60 -11.11
N LYS A 18 -3.22 7.39 -10.20
CA LYS A 18 -2.64 8.67 -9.74
C LYS A 18 -2.59 8.68 -8.22
N ILE A 19 -1.45 9.08 -7.65
CA ILE A 19 -1.28 9.30 -6.22
C ILE A 19 -0.70 10.69 -5.94
N ASN A 20 -1.18 11.34 -4.88
CA ASN A 20 -0.58 12.52 -4.29
C ASN A 20 -0.27 12.22 -2.81
N LEU A 21 1.02 12.21 -2.46
CA LEU A 21 1.47 11.95 -1.08
C LEU A 21 1.19 13.09 -0.12
N ASP A 22 0.94 14.30 -0.65
CA ASP A 22 0.60 15.51 0.12
C ASP A 22 -0.91 15.80 0.03
N GLY A 23 -1.73 14.77 -0.13
CA GLY A 23 -3.18 14.85 -0.27
C GLY A 23 -3.94 15.02 1.03
N SER A 24 -5.25 14.83 0.96
CA SER A 24 -6.21 14.94 2.06
C SER A 24 -7.03 13.67 2.31
N GLY A 25 -6.72 12.59 1.61
CA GLY A 25 -7.41 11.30 1.72
C GLY A 25 -8.63 11.19 0.83
N ASN A 26 -8.65 11.91 -0.29
CA ASN A 26 -9.67 11.74 -1.33
C ASN A 26 -9.33 10.53 -2.20
N SER A 27 -10.32 9.74 -2.54
CA SER A 27 -10.10 8.55 -3.35
C SER A 27 -11.20 8.35 -4.38
N ASP A 28 -10.80 7.83 -5.56
CA ASP A 28 -11.69 7.38 -6.64
C ASP A 28 -11.13 6.05 -7.17
N ILE A 29 -11.60 4.94 -6.58
CA ILE A 29 -11.02 3.61 -6.76
C ILE A 29 -12.06 2.67 -7.34
N ASN A 30 -11.68 1.96 -8.41
CA ASN A 30 -12.47 0.92 -9.02
C ASN A 30 -11.53 -0.13 -9.63
N THR A 31 -11.40 -1.27 -8.97
CA THR A 31 -10.64 -2.43 -9.44
C THR A 31 -11.52 -3.58 -9.92
N GLY A 32 -12.84 -3.44 -9.74
CA GLY A 32 -13.80 -4.53 -9.97
C GLY A 32 -13.90 -5.51 -8.81
N ILE A 33 -13.09 -5.36 -7.75
CA ILE A 33 -13.09 -6.20 -6.55
C ILE A 33 -13.49 -5.32 -5.36
N ALA A 34 -14.76 -5.33 -4.99
CA ALA A 34 -15.34 -4.36 -4.04
C ALA A 34 -14.61 -4.32 -2.68
N PHE A 35 -14.19 -5.47 -2.16
CA PHE A 35 -13.44 -5.51 -0.90
C PHE A 35 -12.04 -4.92 -1.04
N PHE A 36 -11.37 -5.15 -2.17
CA PHE A 36 -10.06 -4.56 -2.43
C PHE A 36 -10.16 -3.03 -2.60
N ASP A 37 -11.20 -2.54 -3.29
CA ASP A 37 -11.50 -1.11 -3.36
C ASP A 37 -11.66 -0.51 -1.97
N HIS A 38 -12.37 -1.20 -1.07
CA HIS A 38 -12.54 -0.77 0.32
C HIS A 38 -11.20 -0.73 1.08
N MET A 39 -10.32 -1.71 0.89
CA MET A 39 -8.98 -1.72 1.51
C MET A 39 -8.12 -0.55 1.00
N LEU A 40 -8.09 -0.31 -0.29
CA LEU A 40 -7.34 0.80 -0.90
C LEU A 40 -7.91 2.17 -0.49
N ASN A 41 -9.24 2.30 -0.33
CA ASN A 41 -9.87 3.48 0.22
C ASN A 41 -9.45 3.73 1.68
N SER A 42 -9.38 2.67 2.50
CA SER A 42 -8.89 2.75 3.88
C SER A 42 -7.42 3.19 3.92
N PHE A 43 -6.55 2.63 3.07
CA PHE A 43 -5.16 3.06 2.91
C PHE A 43 -5.05 4.55 2.54
N ALA A 44 -5.78 5.00 1.52
CA ALA A 44 -5.76 6.37 1.05
C ALA A 44 -6.26 7.34 2.13
N LYS A 45 -7.39 7.02 2.77
CA LYS A 45 -8.01 7.86 3.80
C LYS A 45 -7.12 8.05 5.01
N HIS A 46 -6.61 6.96 5.58
CA HIS A 46 -5.81 7.01 6.80
C HIS A 46 -4.36 7.47 6.54
N GLY A 47 -3.82 7.21 5.34
CA GLY A 47 -2.58 7.80 4.85
C GLY A 47 -2.72 9.26 4.43
N SER A 48 -3.96 9.80 4.36
CA SER A 48 -4.25 11.13 3.78
C SER A 48 -3.65 11.31 2.39
N PHE A 49 -3.61 10.25 1.59
CA PHE A 49 -3.20 10.31 0.19
C PHE A 49 -4.42 10.62 -0.69
N ASP A 50 -4.26 11.47 -1.72
CA ASP A 50 -5.27 11.47 -2.77
C ASP A 50 -4.91 10.37 -3.76
N LEU A 51 -5.83 9.42 -3.99
CA LEU A 51 -5.58 8.21 -4.75
C LEU A 51 -6.70 7.93 -5.76
N MET A 52 -6.34 7.87 -7.05
CA MET A 52 -7.22 7.42 -8.10
C MET A 52 -6.66 6.11 -8.69
N ILE A 53 -7.50 5.09 -8.77
CA ILE A 53 -7.19 3.80 -9.41
C ILE A 53 -8.36 3.39 -10.28
N LYS A 54 -8.10 3.17 -11.56
CA LYS A 54 -9.02 2.52 -12.51
C LYS A 54 -8.32 1.30 -13.06
N ALA A 55 -8.79 0.12 -12.69
CA ALA A 55 -8.20 -1.14 -13.13
C ALA A 55 -9.28 -2.02 -13.79
N HIS A 56 -8.92 -2.59 -14.92
CA HIS A 56 -9.67 -3.60 -15.62
C HIS A 56 -8.78 -4.83 -15.78
N GLY A 57 -9.12 -5.91 -15.09
CA GLY A 57 -8.39 -7.17 -15.17
C GLY A 57 -9.29 -8.32 -15.60
N ASP A 58 -8.68 -9.47 -15.82
CA ASP A 58 -9.30 -10.72 -16.25
C ASP A 58 -9.97 -11.48 -15.08
N LEU A 59 -10.83 -10.79 -14.32
CA LEU A 59 -11.53 -11.31 -13.11
C LEU A 59 -12.37 -12.58 -13.35
N THR A 60 -12.57 -12.96 -14.60
CA THR A 60 -13.16 -14.27 -14.95
C THR A 60 -12.19 -15.43 -14.73
N VAL A 61 -10.87 -15.16 -14.65
CA VAL A 61 -9.86 -16.12 -14.23
C VAL A 61 -9.84 -16.18 -12.71
N ASP A 62 -9.38 -15.11 -12.07
CA ASP A 62 -9.44 -14.86 -10.64
C ASP A 62 -9.04 -13.39 -10.35
N ASP A 63 -8.81 -13.06 -9.07
CA ASP A 63 -8.43 -11.72 -8.63
C ASP A 63 -6.90 -11.47 -8.61
N HIS A 64 -6.08 -12.50 -8.88
CA HIS A 64 -4.62 -12.47 -8.70
C HIS A 64 -3.94 -11.38 -9.53
N HIS A 65 -4.10 -11.44 -10.87
CA HIS A 65 -3.44 -10.51 -11.78
C HIS A 65 -3.80 -9.05 -11.51
N THR A 66 -5.08 -8.79 -11.20
CA THR A 66 -5.54 -7.43 -10.87
C THR A 66 -4.90 -6.91 -9.60
N VAL A 67 -4.87 -7.72 -8.54
CA VAL A 67 -4.27 -7.34 -7.25
C VAL A 67 -2.77 -7.12 -7.37
N GLU A 68 -2.06 -8.02 -8.04
CA GLU A 68 -0.63 -7.94 -8.29
C GLU A 68 -0.27 -6.65 -9.05
N ASP A 69 -0.90 -6.43 -10.20
CA ASP A 69 -0.58 -5.30 -11.08
C ASP A 69 -0.97 -3.94 -10.49
N VAL A 70 -2.02 -3.88 -9.67
CA VAL A 70 -2.32 -2.69 -8.85
C VAL A 70 -1.22 -2.45 -7.83
N GLY A 71 -0.73 -3.49 -7.14
CA GLY A 71 0.39 -3.41 -6.21
C GLY A 71 1.66 -2.89 -6.87
N ILE A 72 2.06 -3.47 -8.02
CA ILE A 72 3.21 -3.05 -8.82
C ILE A 72 3.10 -1.57 -9.22
N THR A 73 1.93 -1.19 -9.75
CA THR A 73 1.70 0.17 -10.25
C THR A 73 1.72 1.18 -9.11
N LEU A 74 1.09 0.85 -7.97
CA LEU A 74 1.07 1.73 -6.79
C LEU A 74 2.48 1.89 -6.19
N GLY A 75 3.24 0.80 -6.06
CA GLY A 75 4.62 0.85 -5.58
C GLY A 75 5.50 1.75 -6.44
N SER A 76 5.44 1.58 -7.76
CA SER A 76 6.16 2.41 -8.73
C SER A 76 5.73 3.87 -8.68
N ALA A 77 4.42 4.14 -8.47
CA ALA A 77 3.89 5.49 -8.34
C ALA A 77 4.37 6.19 -7.07
N ILE A 78 4.47 5.45 -5.95
CA ILE A 78 5.01 5.97 -4.68
C ILE A 78 6.48 6.39 -4.85
N VAL A 79 7.32 5.56 -5.45
CA VAL A 79 8.74 5.91 -5.74
C VAL A 79 8.84 7.19 -6.54
N LYS A 80 8.05 7.28 -7.62
CA LYS A 80 8.05 8.45 -8.49
C LYS A 80 7.59 9.72 -7.78
N ALA A 81 6.59 9.62 -6.91
CA ALA A 81 6.09 10.73 -6.12
C ALA A 81 7.07 11.15 -5.01
N LEU A 82 7.81 10.21 -4.40
CA LEU A 82 8.84 10.49 -3.39
C LEU A 82 10.03 11.26 -3.97
N GLY A 83 10.33 11.10 -5.24
CA GLY A 83 11.45 11.77 -5.90
C GLY A 83 12.79 11.40 -5.30
N ASP A 84 13.61 12.40 -4.97
CA ASP A 84 14.98 12.23 -4.42
C ASP A 84 15.03 11.88 -2.93
N LYS A 85 13.87 11.77 -2.27
CA LYS A 85 13.70 11.41 -0.87
C LYS A 85 14.45 12.31 0.13
N LYS A 86 14.82 13.55 -0.28
CA LYS A 86 15.47 14.50 0.61
C LYS A 86 14.53 14.97 1.70
N GLY A 87 15.05 15.02 2.92
CA GLY A 87 14.37 15.56 4.07
C GLY A 87 13.21 14.75 4.60
N ILE A 88 12.94 13.54 4.07
CA ILE A 88 11.88 12.69 4.61
C ILE A 88 12.27 12.13 5.99
N GLU A 89 11.27 11.78 6.80
CA GLU A 89 11.45 11.10 8.10
C GLU A 89 12.13 9.74 7.92
N ARG A 90 11.84 9.04 6.83
CA ARG A 90 12.35 7.74 6.41
C ARG A 90 11.78 6.55 7.19
N PHE A 91 11.85 6.59 8.53
CA PHE A 91 11.37 5.52 9.40
C PHE A 91 10.09 5.94 10.10
N ALA A 92 9.10 5.09 10.11
CA ALA A 92 7.91 5.29 10.94
C ALA A 92 7.18 3.98 11.18
N ASP A 93 6.34 4.01 12.20
CA ASP A 93 5.44 2.91 12.53
C ASP A 93 4.03 3.43 12.83
N ALA A 94 3.09 2.49 12.83
CA ALA A 94 1.74 2.70 13.32
C ALA A 94 1.17 1.40 13.88
N SER A 95 0.50 1.51 15.04
CA SER A 95 -0.36 0.46 15.58
C SER A 95 -1.80 0.92 15.44
N VAL A 96 -2.65 0.09 14.83
CA VAL A 96 -4.05 0.42 14.55
C VAL A 96 -4.94 -0.69 15.08
N PRO A 97 -5.76 -0.41 16.10
CA PRO A 97 -6.80 -1.33 16.55
C PRO A 97 -8.03 -1.24 15.66
N MET A 98 -8.73 -2.34 15.50
CA MET A 98 -10.06 -2.42 14.93
C MET A 98 -10.84 -3.52 15.67
N ASP A 99 -11.66 -3.12 16.61
CA ASP A 99 -12.32 -4.00 17.58
C ASP A 99 -11.31 -4.97 18.23
N GLU A 100 -11.41 -6.26 18.00
CA GLU A 100 -10.52 -7.30 18.54
C GLU A 100 -9.21 -7.44 17.75
N ALA A 101 -9.12 -6.84 16.56
CA ALA A 101 -7.92 -6.91 15.74
C ALA A 101 -6.95 -5.76 16.07
N LEU A 102 -5.65 -6.08 16.02
CA LEU A 102 -4.59 -5.10 16.17
C LEU A 102 -3.53 -5.32 15.09
N ALA A 103 -3.33 -4.33 14.23
CA ALA A 103 -2.29 -4.32 13.23
C ALA A 103 -1.12 -3.40 13.61
N LEU A 104 0.09 -3.82 13.27
CA LEU A 104 1.32 -3.03 13.35
C LEU A 104 1.94 -2.96 11.96
N ALA A 105 2.36 -1.77 11.56
CA ALA A 105 3.17 -1.53 10.37
C ALA A 105 4.41 -0.72 10.75
N ALA A 106 5.60 -1.23 10.44
CA ALA A 106 6.86 -0.48 10.53
C ALA A 106 7.48 -0.37 9.13
N VAL A 107 7.89 0.84 8.74
CA VAL A 107 8.30 1.19 7.37
C VAL A 107 9.66 1.88 7.39
N ASP A 108 10.58 1.46 6.49
CA ASP A 108 11.82 2.16 6.14
C ASP A 108 11.84 2.43 4.62
N ILE A 109 11.80 3.70 4.23
CA ILE A 109 11.94 4.12 2.82
C ILE A 109 13.43 4.13 2.45
N SER A 110 14.01 2.94 2.37
CA SER A 110 15.46 2.74 2.23
C SER A 110 15.98 2.58 0.79
N GLY A 111 15.09 2.49 -0.19
CA GLY A 111 15.44 2.11 -1.56
C GLY A 111 15.68 0.60 -1.76
N ARG A 112 15.56 -0.21 -0.69
CA ARG A 112 15.65 -1.68 -0.73
C ARG A 112 14.33 -2.28 -0.35
N SER A 113 13.87 -3.23 -1.14
CA SER A 113 12.60 -3.92 -0.91
C SER A 113 12.79 -5.12 0.01
N PHE A 114 12.02 -5.17 1.10
CA PHE A 114 11.90 -6.34 1.94
C PHE A 114 10.57 -6.33 2.69
N LEU A 115 9.84 -7.42 2.65
CA LEU A 115 8.58 -7.56 3.38
C LEU A 115 8.68 -8.69 4.41
N VAL A 116 8.35 -8.37 5.66
CA VAL A 116 7.96 -9.35 6.67
C VAL A 116 6.45 -9.24 6.84
N PHE A 117 5.74 -10.34 6.63
CA PHE A 117 4.28 -10.37 6.70
C PHE A 117 3.82 -11.47 7.64
N ASN A 118 3.31 -11.07 8.81
CA ASN A 118 2.83 -11.95 9.86
C ASN A 118 1.31 -11.77 10.05
N ALA A 119 0.55 -12.20 9.05
CA ALA A 119 -0.91 -12.21 9.09
C ALA A 119 -1.42 -13.58 8.66
N LYS A 120 -2.37 -14.12 9.43
CA LYS A 120 -3.05 -15.37 9.10
C LYS A 120 -4.54 -15.10 8.98
N PHE A 121 -5.10 -15.43 7.83
CA PHE A 121 -6.53 -15.38 7.57
C PHE A 121 -7.12 -16.78 7.69
N ALA A 122 -8.27 -16.87 8.35
CA ALA A 122 -8.94 -18.16 8.56
C ALA A 122 -9.76 -18.58 7.33
N ASN A 123 -10.28 -17.60 6.60
CA ASN A 123 -11.11 -17.83 5.43
C ASN A 123 -10.31 -17.64 4.14
N PRO A 124 -10.52 -18.49 3.12
CA PRO A 124 -9.80 -18.37 1.85
C PRO A 124 -10.23 -17.13 1.04
N ASN A 125 -11.37 -16.51 1.41
CA ASN A 125 -11.91 -15.34 0.72
C ASN A 125 -12.53 -14.36 1.72
N ILE A 126 -12.31 -13.07 1.51
CA ILE A 126 -12.83 -11.98 2.33
C ILE A 126 -13.54 -10.99 1.41
N GLY A 127 -14.88 -10.99 1.41
CA GLY A 127 -15.67 -10.03 0.63
C GLY A 127 -15.40 -10.06 -0.88
N GLY A 128 -15.05 -11.21 -1.44
CA GLY A 128 -14.74 -11.37 -2.86
C GLY A 128 -13.26 -11.19 -3.22
N LEU A 129 -12.40 -10.90 -2.26
CA LEU A 129 -10.94 -10.90 -2.40
C LEU A 129 -10.38 -12.22 -1.86
N THR A 130 -9.56 -12.91 -2.62
CA THR A 130 -8.83 -14.08 -2.15
C THR A 130 -7.84 -13.67 -1.04
N SER A 131 -7.93 -14.28 0.14
CA SER A 131 -7.17 -13.83 1.33
C SER A 131 -5.65 -13.89 1.16
N GLN A 132 -5.11 -14.85 0.41
CA GLN A 132 -3.69 -14.91 0.07
C GLN A 132 -3.24 -13.70 -0.77
N ASN A 133 -4.15 -13.09 -1.53
CA ASN A 133 -3.83 -11.91 -2.34
C ASN A 133 -3.67 -10.63 -1.49
N VAL A 134 -4.08 -10.64 -0.22
CA VAL A 134 -3.72 -9.56 0.72
C VAL A 134 -2.20 -9.50 0.91
N GLN A 135 -1.56 -10.65 1.18
CA GLN A 135 -0.10 -10.71 1.27
C GLN A 135 0.55 -10.38 -0.07
N HIS A 136 0.06 -10.97 -1.16
CA HIS A 136 0.62 -10.78 -2.50
C HIS A 136 0.56 -9.31 -2.97
N PHE A 137 -0.49 -8.58 -2.61
CA PHE A 137 -0.56 -7.14 -2.83
C PHE A 137 0.59 -6.38 -2.17
N PHE A 138 0.84 -6.66 -0.88
CA PHE A 138 1.94 -6.00 -0.17
C PHE A 138 3.31 -6.43 -0.71
N GLU A 139 3.49 -7.70 -1.10
CA GLU A 139 4.71 -8.17 -1.76
C GLU A 139 4.99 -7.37 -3.04
N SER A 140 3.99 -7.25 -3.90
CA SER A 140 4.09 -6.55 -5.18
C SER A 140 4.33 -5.04 -4.98
N LEU A 141 3.61 -4.41 -4.05
CA LEU A 141 3.78 -3.00 -3.72
C LEU A 141 5.18 -2.73 -3.15
N ILE A 142 5.59 -3.46 -2.14
CA ILE A 142 6.86 -3.26 -1.44
C ILE A 142 8.05 -3.52 -2.37
N ALA A 143 7.97 -4.56 -3.22
CA ALA A 143 8.99 -4.86 -4.21
C ALA A 143 9.23 -3.69 -5.17
N ASN A 144 8.16 -3.00 -5.58
CA ASN A 144 8.21 -1.90 -6.55
C ASN A 144 8.36 -0.52 -5.89
N ALA A 145 8.12 -0.39 -4.58
CA ALA A 145 8.28 0.86 -3.85
C ALA A 145 9.69 1.08 -3.29
N GLY A 146 10.56 0.05 -3.28
CA GLY A 146 11.87 0.15 -2.65
C GLY A 146 11.77 0.40 -1.13
N ILE A 147 10.77 -0.20 -0.50
CA ILE A 147 10.46 -0.03 0.93
C ILE A 147 10.81 -1.32 1.67
N ASN A 148 11.33 -1.19 2.88
CA ASN A 148 11.38 -2.28 3.85
C ASN A 148 10.17 -2.12 4.77
N ALA A 149 9.35 -3.16 4.89
CA ALA A 149 8.15 -3.13 5.72
C ALA A 149 8.01 -4.39 6.56
N HIS A 150 7.60 -4.21 7.81
CA HIS A 150 7.12 -5.26 8.69
C HIS A 150 5.64 -5.02 8.96
N LEU A 151 4.82 -6.00 8.63
CA LEU A 151 3.37 -5.97 8.78
C LEU A 151 2.94 -7.15 9.63
N ASP A 152 2.37 -6.87 10.79
CA ASP A 152 1.88 -7.86 11.74
C ASP A 152 0.43 -7.57 12.06
N VAL A 153 -0.40 -8.62 12.20
CA VAL A 153 -1.76 -8.47 12.70
C VAL A 153 -2.20 -9.68 13.52
N THR A 154 -2.88 -9.39 14.62
CA THR A 154 -3.61 -10.35 15.43
C THR A 154 -5.10 -10.02 15.42
N GLY A 155 -5.96 -10.99 15.67
CA GLY A 155 -7.41 -10.84 15.70
C GLY A 155 -8.11 -12.09 15.19
N GLU A 156 -9.44 -12.08 15.27
CA GLU A 156 -10.29 -13.21 14.87
C GLU A 156 -10.98 -12.94 13.52
N ASN A 157 -11.54 -11.75 13.34
CA ASN A 157 -12.27 -11.37 12.14
C ASN A 157 -11.31 -10.99 11.00
N ASP A 158 -11.33 -11.74 9.90
CA ASP A 158 -10.42 -11.53 8.77
C ASP A 158 -10.61 -10.17 8.07
N HIS A 159 -11.84 -9.63 8.04
CA HIS A 159 -12.11 -8.28 7.54
C HIS A 159 -11.40 -7.23 8.40
N HIS A 160 -11.56 -7.32 9.74
CA HIS A 160 -10.92 -6.39 10.68
C HIS A 160 -9.40 -6.46 10.57
N LYS A 161 -8.83 -7.67 10.48
CA LYS A 161 -7.39 -7.85 10.30
C LYS A 161 -6.88 -7.19 9.00
N ALA A 162 -7.54 -7.47 7.88
CA ALA A 162 -7.15 -6.90 6.60
C ALA A 162 -7.25 -5.37 6.61
N GLU A 163 -8.38 -4.83 7.07
CA GLU A 163 -8.59 -3.37 7.08
C GLU A 163 -7.63 -2.66 8.03
N ALA A 164 -7.37 -3.23 9.22
CA ALA A 164 -6.40 -2.68 10.16
C ALA A 164 -4.98 -2.64 9.57
N LEU A 165 -4.56 -3.66 8.79
CA LEU A 165 -3.27 -3.67 8.08
C LEU A 165 -3.17 -2.53 7.06
N PHE A 166 -4.18 -2.33 6.20
CA PHE A 166 -4.17 -1.26 5.21
C PHE A 166 -4.15 0.12 5.86
N LYS A 167 -4.88 0.31 6.96
CA LYS A 167 -4.84 1.55 7.76
C LYS A 167 -3.46 1.79 8.37
N ALA A 168 -2.89 0.78 9.03
CA ALA A 168 -1.60 0.88 9.68
C ALA A 168 -0.50 1.20 8.68
N PHE A 169 -0.47 0.50 7.54
CA PHE A 169 0.49 0.76 6.48
C PHE A 169 0.34 2.17 5.89
N GLY A 170 -0.89 2.63 5.63
CA GLY A 170 -1.15 3.98 5.14
C GLY A 170 -0.62 5.06 6.08
N ILE A 171 -0.86 4.91 7.40
CA ILE A 171 -0.38 5.85 8.42
C ILE A 171 1.14 5.81 8.53
N ALA A 172 1.76 4.61 8.57
CA ALA A 172 3.20 4.46 8.68
C ALA A 172 3.91 5.05 7.44
N LEU A 173 3.40 4.78 6.24
CA LEU A 173 3.93 5.33 5.00
C LEU A 173 3.82 6.86 4.97
N LYS A 174 2.69 7.44 5.38
CA LYS A 174 2.53 8.90 5.48
C LYS A 174 3.58 9.52 6.39
N ARG A 175 3.76 8.94 7.58
CA ARG A 175 4.71 9.42 8.58
C ARG A 175 6.15 9.33 8.06
N SER A 176 6.54 8.18 7.50
CA SER A 176 7.89 7.96 6.95
C SER A 176 8.19 8.85 5.74
N ALA A 177 7.18 9.17 4.94
CA ALA A 177 7.28 10.07 3.79
C ALA A 177 7.22 11.56 4.16
N LYS A 178 6.91 11.92 5.42
CA LYS A 178 6.80 13.32 5.85
C LYS A 178 8.15 14.02 5.72
N VAL A 179 8.16 15.20 5.07
CA VAL A 179 9.37 16.02 4.97
C VAL A 179 9.55 16.79 6.28
N THR A 180 10.65 16.54 6.98
CA THR A 180 10.99 17.12 8.29
C THR A 180 12.36 17.82 8.29
N GLY A 181 13.14 17.65 7.21
CA GLY A 181 14.49 18.19 7.08
C GLY A 181 14.85 18.54 5.64
N SER A 182 16.12 18.72 5.36
CA SER A 182 16.63 19.08 4.03
C SER A 182 17.69 18.12 3.47
N GLY A 183 18.28 17.26 4.32
CA GLY A 183 19.29 16.30 3.94
C GLY A 183 18.74 14.94 3.56
N ILE A 184 19.60 14.05 3.03
CA ILE A 184 19.27 12.63 2.85
C ILE A 184 19.44 11.93 4.21
N PRO A 185 18.39 11.32 4.79
CA PRO A 185 18.46 10.68 6.11
C PRO A 185 19.15 9.31 6.04
N SER A 186 20.44 9.31 5.62
CA SER A 186 21.25 8.11 5.46
C SER A 186 22.72 8.42 5.72
N THR A 187 23.37 7.59 6.53
CA THR A 187 24.83 7.67 6.74
C THR A 187 25.64 7.36 5.48
N LYS A 188 25.01 6.73 4.47
CA LYS A 188 25.61 6.48 3.16
C LYS A 188 25.47 7.66 2.19
N GLY A 189 24.69 8.69 2.54
CA GLY A 189 24.41 9.85 1.67
C GLY A 189 23.47 9.57 0.49
N VAL A 190 22.89 8.35 0.40
CA VAL A 190 21.93 7.91 -0.64
C VAL A 190 20.85 7.02 -0.04
N LEU A 191 19.66 6.98 -0.71
CA LEU A 191 18.52 6.09 -0.41
C LEU A 191 18.02 5.42 -1.69
#